data_141cf331cb38075abaefe19ab27a4c44
#
_entry.id   141cf331cb38075abaefe19ab27a4c44
#
_cell.length_a   1.000
_cell.length_b   1.000
_cell.length_c   1.000
_cell.angle_alpha   90.00
_cell.angle_beta   90.00
_cell.angle_gamma   90.00
#
_symmetry.space_group_name_H-M   'P 1'
#
loop_
_entity.id
_entity.type
_entity.pdbx_description
1 polymer ?
#
loop_
_entity_poly.entity_id
_entity_poly.type
_entity_poly.pdbx_seq_one_letter_code
_entity_poly.pdbx_strand_id
1 'polypeptide(L)'
;VSADRTDDDRAGSPLDSALTTLLDRLRRRPDIETAELRAWDAADRYLLDTAAAAIARAGGEVVVIGDTHGALTLGALVLGATHVRVHTDSLVAERALLANAAETGQSEFSLHALDEVMTPETRLVLLRLPRALDQLDALAREVARAGHGEVVVIAGNMLKHMTPTQNDVLRESFEQVDVSLARSKARLLTARRPRAVTARPASETRVDEFDVTIVAQPGVFAGATLDIGTRALLEVSDQWPTYDRAIDLGCGSGVLATQLARRTPAAHVVASDVSAVAVASAALTARANGVEVEAVRDIGLSTQEDGTADLIVLNPPFHVGAAVHSGVAERLFVDAGRVLRPGGQLWTVWNSHLAYTPALERAVGPTRQVSRTPKFTVTVSRKA
;
A
#
# COMPACT_ATOMS: atom_id res chain seq x y z
N VAL A 1 10.81 -44.79 -17.16
CA VAL A 1 9.48 -45.24 -16.71
C VAL A 1 8.93 -44.17 -15.80
N SER A 2 7.92 -43.54 -16.29
CA SER A 2 7.04 -42.50 -15.80
C SER A 2 6.57 -42.74 -14.37
N ALA A 3 6.57 -41.71 -13.54
CA ALA A 3 5.65 -41.58 -12.43
C ALA A 3 4.98 -40.23 -12.54
N ASP A 4 3.95 -40.20 -13.36
CA ASP A 4 2.87 -39.25 -13.39
C ASP A 4 2.11 -39.41 -12.06
N ARG A 5 2.42 -38.61 -11.06
CA ARG A 5 1.59 -38.46 -9.85
C ARG A 5 0.64 -37.32 -10.13
N THR A 6 -0.55 -37.69 -10.49
CA THR A 6 -1.70 -36.86 -10.74
C THR A 6 -1.99 -35.87 -9.61
N ASP A 7 -2.35 -34.65 -9.98
CA ASP A 7 -2.77 -33.50 -9.14
C ASP A 7 -4.05 -33.81 -8.30
N ASP A 8 -4.62 -34.98 -8.42
CA ASP A 8 -5.90 -35.39 -7.84
C ASP A 8 -5.79 -35.92 -6.39
N ASP A 9 -4.57 -36.24 -5.90
CA ASP A 9 -4.37 -36.82 -4.56
C ASP A 9 -4.23 -35.75 -3.43
N ARG A 10 -4.27 -34.46 -3.74
CA ARG A 10 -4.17 -33.37 -2.74
C ARG A 10 -5.51 -32.73 -2.37
N ALA A 11 -6.53 -32.89 -3.19
CA ALA A 11 -7.88 -32.43 -2.94
C ALA A 11 -8.55 -33.32 -1.88
N GLY A 12 -8.44 -32.94 -0.61
CA GLY A 12 -9.15 -33.61 0.46
C GLY A 12 -8.36 -33.91 1.74
N SER A 13 -7.10 -33.42 1.86
CA SER A 13 -6.40 -33.57 3.14
C SER A 13 -7.07 -32.68 4.23
N PRO A 14 -7.03 -33.07 5.52
CA PRO A 14 -7.55 -32.25 6.61
C PRO A 14 -6.99 -30.82 6.62
N LEU A 15 -5.72 -30.64 6.23
CA LEU A 15 -5.08 -29.32 6.13
C LEU A 15 -5.63 -28.50 4.96
N ASP A 16 -5.90 -29.14 3.81
CA ASP A 16 -6.50 -28.47 2.66
C ASP A 16 -7.92 -27.98 2.97
N SER A 17 -8.71 -28.81 3.68
CA SER A 17 -10.05 -28.45 4.14
C SER A 17 -10.00 -27.30 5.17
N ALA A 18 -9.07 -27.34 6.13
CA ALA A 18 -8.90 -26.28 7.11
C ALA A 18 -8.49 -24.96 6.47
N LEU A 19 -7.54 -24.98 5.53
CA LEU A 19 -7.11 -23.80 4.78
C LEU A 19 -8.26 -23.20 3.96
N THR A 20 -9.03 -24.03 3.26
CA THR A 20 -10.20 -23.58 2.49
C THR A 20 -11.25 -22.93 3.41
N THR A 21 -11.55 -23.55 4.54
CA THR A 21 -12.47 -23.01 5.55
C THR A 21 -11.99 -21.66 6.09
N LEU A 22 -10.68 -21.51 6.36
CA LEU A 22 -10.12 -20.24 6.75
C LEU A 22 -10.34 -19.17 5.68
N LEU A 23 -9.90 -19.45 4.45
CA LEU A 23 -9.94 -18.47 3.35
C LEU A 23 -11.35 -17.98 3.06
N ASP A 24 -12.37 -18.83 3.14
CA ASP A 24 -13.77 -18.45 2.92
C ASP A 24 -14.36 -17.57 4.03
N ARG A 25 -13.76 -17.59 5.23
CA ARG A 25 -14.17 -16.74 6.35
C ARG A 25 -13.58 -15.35 6.30
N LEU A 26 -12.46 -15.13 5.59
CA LEU A 26 -11.78 -13.86 5.55
C LEU A 26 -12.65 -12.74 4.98
N ARG A 27 -12.55 -11.55 5.57
CA ARG A 27 -13.24 -10.32 5.17
C ARG A 27 -12.23 -9.24 4.79
N ARG A 28 -12.67 -8.27 4.00
CA ARG A 28 -11.82 -7.17 3.56
C ARG A 28 -11.77 -5.99 4.54
N ARG A 29 -12.71 -5.93 5.50
CA ARG A 29 -12.82 -4.79 6.44
C ARG A 29 -11.50 -4.45 7.15
N PRO A 30 -11.11 -3.15 7.22
CA PRO A 30 -11.89 -1.93 6.87
C PRO A 30 -11.81 -1.52 5.38
N ASP A 31 -11.18 -2.30 4.51
CA ASP A 31 -11.19 -2.07 3.06
C ASP A 31 -12.62 -2.20 2.49
N ILE A 32 -12.78 -1.80 1.22
CA ILE A 32 -14.08 -1.86 0.53
C ILE A 32 -14.53 -3.31 0.35
N GLU A 33 -15.76 -3.59 0.77
CA GLU A 33 -16.42 -4.86 0.56
C GLU A 33 -17.54 -4.73 -0.49
N THR A 34 -17.52 -5.61 -1.48
CA THR A 34 -18.63 -5.85 -2.41
C THR A 34 -18.79 -7.36 -2.61
N ALA A 35 -19.92 -7.80 -3.13
CA ALA A 35 -20.18 -9.22 -3.38
C ALA A 35 -19.15 -9.87 -4.33
N GLU A 36 -18.46 -9.07 -5.13
CA GLU A 36 -17.50 -9.52 -6.16
C GLU A 36 -16.05 -9.51 -5.65
N LEU A 37 -15.77 -8.86 -4.50
CA LEU A 37 -14.44 -8.71 -3.95
C LEU A 37 -14.20 -9.71 -2.82
N ARG A 38 -13.22 -10.58 -3.01
CA ARG A 38 -12.76 -11.50 -1.96
C ARG A 38 -11.56 -10.92 -1.21
N ALA A 39 -11.37 -11.38 0.02
CA ALA A 39 -10.20 -11.04 0.85
C ALA A 39 -8.92 -11.75 0.40
N TRP A 40 -9.01 -12.71 -0.49
CA TRP A 40 -7.91 -13.48 -1.05
C TRP A 40 -8.15 -13.79 -2.53
N ASP A 41 -7.10 -14.17 -3.25
CA ASP A 41 -7.18 -14.61 -4.64
C ASP A 41 -6.38 -15.90 -4.92
N ALA A 42 -6.38 -16.34 -6.18
CA ALA A 42 -5.70 -17.57 -6.55
C ALA A 42 -4.18 -17.53 -6.35
N ALA A 43 -3.57 -16.35 -6.29
CA ALA A 43 -2.14 -16.25 -6.01
C ALA A 43 -1.83 -16.51 -4.53
N ASP A 44 -2.68 -16.03 -3.60
CA ASP A 44 -2.54 -16.34 -2.17
C ASP A 44 -2.65 -17.85 -1.94
N ARG A 45 -3.66 -18.50 -2.55
CA ARG A 45 -3.83 -19.95 -2.46
C ARG A 45 -2.63 -20.67 -3.04
N TYR A 46 -2.14 -20.26 -4.22
CA TYR A 46 -0.99 -20.92 -4.86
C TYR A 46 0.30 -20.75 -4.05
N LEU A 47 0.51 -19.59 -3.44
CA LEU A 47 1.63 -19.35 -2.51
C LEU A 47 1.58 -20.32 -1.33
N LEU A 48 0.44 -20.43 -0.65
CA LEU A 48 0.26 -21.31 0.50
C LEU A 48 0.42 -22.79 0.14
N ASP A 49 -0.19 -23.26 -0.95
CA ASP A 49 -0.05 -24.64 -1.42
C ASP A 49 1.40 -24.99 -1.73
N THR A 50 2.15 -24.07 -2.34
CA THR A 50 3.57 -24.27 -2.67
C THR A 50 4.46 -24.23 -1.44
N ALA A 51 4.14 -23.36 -0.48
CA ALA A 51 4.91 -23.17 0.73
C ALA A 51 4.65 -24.25 1.80
N ALA A 52 3.56 -24.99 1.74
CA ALA A 52 3.11 -25.91 2.79
C ALA A 52 4.22 -26.86 3.28
N ALA A 53 4.94 -27.51 2.37
CA ALA A 53 6.04 -28.40 2.71
C ALA A 53 7.27 -27.65 3.28
N ALA A 54 7.49 -26.41 2.89
CA ALA A 54 8.57 -25.57 3.44
C ALA A 54 8.22 -25.08 4.83
N ILE A 55 6.99 -24.65 5.06
CA ILE A 55 6.46 -24.24 6.40
C ILE A 55 6.61 -25.41 7.37
N ALA A 56 6.15 -26.60 7.01
CA ALA A 56 6.25 -27.79 7.86
C ALA A 56 7.72 -28.17 8.20
N ARG A 57 8.67 -27.94 7.27
CA ARG A 57 10.10 -28.21 7.50
C ARG A 57 10.83 -27.11 8.25
N ALA A 58 10.40 -25.86 8.09
CA ALA A 58 11.05 -24.73 8.75
C ALA A 58 10.97 -24.83 10.29
N GLY A 59 9.96 -25.56 10.78
CA GLY A 59 9.79 -25.86 12.22
C GLY A 59 9.64 -24.62 13.10
N GLY A 60 9.32 -23.46 12.50
CA GLY A 60 9.40 -22.21 13.24
C GLY A 60 8.80 -21.01 12.53
N GLU A 61 9.58 -19.95 12.52
CA GLU A 61 9.21 -18.63 12.08
C GLU A 61 9.13 -18.52 10.53
N VAL A 62 8.06 -17.93 10.05
CA VAL A 62 7.84 -17.57 8.65
C VAL A 62 7.69 -16.07 8.57
N VAL A 63 8.29 -15.45 7.56
CA VAL A 63 8.05 -14.04 7.25
C VAL A 63 7.05 -13.92 6.11
N VAL A 64 6.06 -13.04 6.29
CA VAL A 64 5.07 -12.70 5.26
C VAL A 64 5.18 -11.22 4.94
N ILE A 65 5.34 -10.90 3.66
CA ILE A 65 5.45 -9.52 3.18
C ILE A 65 4.33 -9.22 2.17
N GLY A 66 3.60 -8.13 2.42
CA GLY A 66 2.58 -7.62 1.51
C GLY A 66 1.25 -8.34 1.56
N ASP A 67 0.94 -9.05 2.65
CA ASP A 67 -0.40 -9.61 2.89
C ASP A 67 -1.44 -8.49 2.95
N THR A 68 -2.55 -8.65 2.24
CA THR A 68 -3.56 -7.59 2.14
C THR A 68 -4.69 -7.70 3.15
N HIS A 69 -5.08 -8.93 3.51
CA HIS A 69 -6.22 -9.18 4.41
C HIS A 69 -5.98 -10.39 5.34
N GLY A 70 -4.74 -10.87 5.45
CA GLY A 70 -4.39 -11.97 6.34
C GLY A 70 -4.40 -13.35 5.71
N ALA A 71 -4.62 -13.48 4.40
CA ALA A 71 -4.68 -14.79 3.75
C ALA A 71 -3.36 -15.57 3.86
N LEU A 72 -2.22 -14.91 3.62
CA LEU A 72 -0.90 -15.55 3.70
C LEU A 72 -0.51 -15.79 5.16
N THR A 73 -0.72 -14.83 6.02
CA THR A 73 -0.35 -14.88 7.45
C THR A 73 -1.12 -15.98 8.19
N LEU A 74 -2.44 -15.89 8.15
CA LEU A 74 -3.31 -16.84 8.87
C LEU A 74 -3.28 -18.22 8.19
N GLY A 75 -3.12 -18.26 6.86
CA GLY A 75 -2.93 -19.50 6.12
C GLY A 75 -1.62 -20.22 6.48
N ALA A 76 -0.52 -19.48 6.68
CA ALA A 76 0.74 -20.06 7.13
C ALA A 76 0.62 -20.69 8.54
N LEU A 77 -0.12 -20.05 9.46
CA LEU A 77 -0.41 -20.61 10.78
C LEU A 77 -1.23 -21.91 10.67
N VAL A 78 -2.27 -21.96 9.84
CA VAL A 78 -3.03 -23.21 9.57
C VAL A 78 -2.13 -24.30 9.00
N LEU A 79 -1.14 -23.95 8.20
CA LEU A 79 -0.18 -24.91 7.62
C LEU A 79 0.93 -25.32 8.58
N GLY A 80 0.92 -24.82 9.83
CA GLY A 80 1.81 -25.26 10.92
C GLY A 80 3.01 -24.31 11.19
N ALA A 81 2.99 -23.07 10.70
CA ALA A 81 3.92 -22.08 11.19
C ALA A 81 3.68 -21.82 12.68
N THR A 82 4.74 -21.80 13.49
CA THR A 82 4.63 -21.55 14.94
C THR A 82 4.54 -20.07 15.28
N HIS A 83 5.09 -19.22 14.43
CA HIS A 83 4.98 -17.76 14.49
C HIS A 83 5.16 -17.16 13.10
N VAL A 84 4.43 -16.08 12.80
CA VAL A 84 4.57 -15.35 11.53
C VAL A 84 4.93 -13.89 11.79
N ARG A 85 6.08 -13.47 11.29
CA ARG A 85 6.46 -12.05 11.26
C ARG A 85 5.93 -11.41 9.99
N VAL A 86 5.23 -10.30 10.14
CA VAL A 86 4.49 -9.70 9.03
C VAL A 86 4.95 -8.28 8.77
N HIS A 87 5.19 -7.96 7.51
CA HIS A 87 5.32 -6.59 7.05
C HIS A 87 4.27 -6.28 5.98
N THR A 88 3.54 -5.20 6.18
CA THR A 88 2.70 -4.62 5.13
C THR A 88 2.76 -3.10 5.20
N ASP A 89 2.89 -2.45 4.05
CA ASP A 89 2.97 -1.00 3.94
C ASP A 89 1.65 -0.31 4.29
N SER A 90 0.52 -0.96 3.98
CA SER A 90 -0.82 -0.39 4.12
C SER A 90 -1.41 -0.60 5.52
N LEU A 91 -1.79 0.48 6.19
CA LEU A 91 -2.53 0.41 7.47
C LEU A 91 -3.89 -0.29 7.31
N VAL A 92 -4.54 -0.17 6.15
CA VAL A 92 -5.79 -0.90 5.84
C VAL A 92 -5.54 -2.41 5.88
N ALA A 93 -4.42 -2.87 5.30
CA ALA A 93 -4.04 -4.29 5.31
C ALA A 93 -3.74 -4.80 6.73
N GLU A 94 -3.01 -4.02 7.54
CA GLU A 94 -2.78 -4.36 8.95
C GLU A 94 -4.09 -4.51 9.74
N ARG A 95 -4.99 -3.55 9.59
CA ARG A 95 -6.30 -3.59 10.27
C ARG A 95 -7.16 -4.76 9.80
N ALA A 96 -7.12 -5.10 8.52
CA ALA A 96 -7.84 -6.24 7.98
C ALA A 96 -7.27 -7.57 8.50
N LEU A 97 -5.95 -7.72 8.55
CA LEU A 97 -5.30 -8.88 9.17
C LEU A 97 -5.71 -9.02 10.63
N LEU A 98 -5.62 -7.96 11.43
CA LEU A 98 -5.98 -7.99 12.85
C LEU A 98 -7.45 -8.36 13.06
N ALA A 99 -8.37 -7.81 12.25
CA ALA A 99 -9.80 -8.13 12.34
C ALA A 99 -10.06 -9.61 11.99
N ASN A 100 -9.47 -10.12 10.92
CA ASN A 100 -9.60 -11.52 10.51
C ASN A 100 -8.95 -12.48 11.52
N ALA A 101 -7.82 -12.11 12.11
CA ALA A 101 -7.17 -12.87 13.15
C ALA A 101 -8.07 -13.02 14.41
N ALA A 102 -8.70 -11.92 14.83
CA ALA A 102 -9.66 -11.94 15.94
C ALA A 102 -10.87 -12.84 15.64
N GLU A 103 -11.43 -12.76 14.42
CA GLU A 103 -12.58 -13.59 14.01
C GLU A 103 -12.22 -15.10 13.88
N THR A 104 -10.97 -15.42 13.57
CA THR A 104 -10.51 -16.81 13.41
C THR A 104 -9.83 -17.38 14.64
N GLY A 105 -9.58 -16.55 15.66
CA GLY A 105 -8.95 -16.96 16.93
C GLY A 105 -7.44 -17.24 16.79
N GLN A 106 -6.76 -16.61 15.82
CA GLN A 106 -5.32 -16.79 15.60
C GLN A 106 -4.56 -15.56 16.12
N SER A 107 -3.46 -15.78 16.86
CA SER A 107 -2.67 -14.71 17.48
C SER A 107 -1.16 -14.86 17.29
N GLU A 108 -0.68 -15.97 16.75
CA GLU A 108 0.75 -16.31 16.69
C GLU A 108 1.44 -15.57 15.52
N PHE A 109 1.28 -14.25 15.45
CA PHE A 109 1.98 -13.37 14.50
C PHE A 109 2.31 -12.02 15.13
N SER A 110 3.26 -11.31 14.52
CA SER A 110 3.66 -9.96 14.93
C SER A 110 3.86 -9.05 13.71
N LEU A 111 3.45 -7.78 13.84
CA LEU A 111 3.63 -6.75 12.82
C LEU A 111 4.95 -6.03 13.02
N HIS A 112 5.69 -5.79 11.94
CA HIS A 112 7.00 -5.18 11.97
C HIS A 112 7.18 -4.14 10.85
N ALA A 113 8.05 -3.16 11.09
CA ALA A 113 8.60 -2.33 10.02
C ALA A 113 9.44 -3.19 9.06
N LEU A 114 9.69 -2.70 7.86
CA LEU A 114 10.40 -3.47 6.83
C LEU A 114 11.82 -3.85 7.28
N ASP A 115 12.53 -2.94 7.92
CA ASP A 115 13.90 -3.11 8.42
C ASP A 115 14.00 -3.97 9.69
N GLU A 116 12.86 -4.32 10.29
CA GLU A 116 12.76 -5.15 11.50
C GLU A 116 12.12 -6.52 11.25
N VAL A 117 11.43 -6.71 10.09
CA VAL A 117 10.65 -7.94 9.84
C VAL A 117 11.54 -9.17 9.65
N MET A 118 12.74 -8.98 9.12
CA MET A 118 13.73 -10.04 8.90
C MET A 118 14.60 -10.23 10.13
N THR A 119 15.00 -11.49 10.38
CA THR A 119 16.04 -11.85 11.35
C THR A 119 17.12 -12.70 10.66
N PRO A 120 18.34 -12.81 11.23
CA PRO A 120 19.37 -13.71 10.69
C PRO A 120 18.96 -15.19 10.63
N GLU A 121 17.92 -15.57 11.36
CA GLU A 121 17.35 -16.92 11.39
C GLU A 121 16.26 -17.13 10.35
N THR A 122 15.74 -16.06 9.71
CA THR A 122 14.66 -16.15 8.73
C THR A 122 15.08 -16.97 7.51
N ARG A 123 14.43 -18.10 7.29
CA ARG A 123 14.72 -19.05 6.18
C ARG A 123 13.62 -19.10 5.13
N LEU A 124 12.41 -18.66 5.45
CA LEU A 124 11.27 -18.69 4.52
C LEU A 124 10.53 -17.36 4.53
N VAL A 125 10.39 -16.78 3.35
CA VAL A 125 9.61 -15.55 3.11
C VAL A 125 8.51 -15.84 2.09
N LEU A 126 7.27 -15.52 2.43
CA LEU A 126 6.14 -15.46 1.51
C LEU A 126 5.93 -14.00 1.11
N LEU A 127 6.04 -13.71 -0.17
CA LEU A 127 5.98 -12.35 -0.68
C LEU A 127 4.82 -12.19 -1.67
N ARG A 128 3.87 -11.34 -1.35
CA ARG A 128 2.94 -10.84 -2.36
C ARG A 128 3.68 -9.84 -3.25
N LEU A 129 3.90 -10.18 -4.52
CA LEU A 129 4.67 -9.33 -5.44
C LEU A 129 4.00 -7.96 -5.61
N PRO A 130 4.69 -6.85 -5.32
CA PRO A 130 4.16 -5.51 -5.59
C PRO A 130 4.17 -5.23 -7.09
N ARG A 131 3.40 -4.24 -7.52
CA ARG A 131 3.39 -3.79 -8.93
C ARG A 131 4.58 -2.89 -9.23
N ALA A 132 5.00 -2.07 -8.28
CA ALA A 132 6.12 -1.15 -8.41
C ALA A 132 7.44 -1.93 -8.34
N LEU A 133 8.29 -1.78 -9.35
CA LEU A 133 9.55 -2.52 -9.45
C LEU A 133 10.59 -2.02 -8.45
N ASP A 134 10.58 -0.74 -8.12
CA ASP A 134 11.45 -0.15 -7.10
C ASP A 134 11.09 -0.64 -5.70
N GLN A 135 9.80 -0.84 -5.41
CA GLN A 135 9.34 -1.48 -4.18
C GLN A 135 9.81 -2.95 -4.12
N LEU A 136 9.66 -3.69 -5.22
CA LEU A 136 10.14 -5.07 -5.30
C LEU A 136 11.64 -5.15 -5.06
N ASP A 137 12.43 -4.25 -5.65
CA ASP A 137 13.88 -4.19 -5.44
C ASP A 137 14.22 -3.91 -3.97
N ALA A 138 13.55 -2.96 -3.34
CA ALA A 138 13.76 -2.65 -1.92
C ALA A 138 13.45 -3.85 -1.01
N LEU A 139 12.32 -4.52 -1.24
CA LEU A 139 11.93 -5.73 -0.51
C LEU A 139 12.93 -6.88 -0.72
N ALA A 140 13.34 -7.12 -1.97
CA ALA A 140 14.28 -8.18 -2.30
C ALA A 140 15.66 -7.95 -1.67
N ARG A 141 16.15 -6.71 -1.69
CA ARG A 141 17.41 -6.31 -1.03
C ARG A 141 17.34 -6.48 0.48
N GLU A 142 16.23 -6.10 1.10
CA GLU A 142 16.06 -6.25 2.54
C GLU A 142 16.06 -7.73 2.94
N VAL A 143 15.35 -8.59 2.23
CA VAL A 143 15.36 -10.03 2.48
C VAL A 143 16.75 -10.62 2.27
N ALA A 144 17.46 -10.24 1.21
CA ALA A 144 18.79 -10.78 0.92
C ALA A 144 19.84 -10.30 1.94
N ARG A 145 19.70 -9.07 2.45
CA ARG A 145 20.65 -8.44 3.40
C ARG A 145 20.49 -8.94 4.83
N ALA A 146 19.24 -9.11 5.29
CA ALA A 146 18.92 -9.33 6.70
C ALA A 146 18.48 -10.76 7.02
N GLY A 147 18.07 -11.56 6.01
CA GLY A 147 17.70 -12.95 6.19
C GLY A 147 18.90 -13.89 6.29
N HIS A 148 18.59 -15.16 6.60
CA HIS A 148 19.60 -16.21 6.63
C HIS A 148 20.24 -16.45 5.25
N GLY A 149 21.50 -16.87 5.21
CA GLY A 149 22.23 -17.16 3.95
C GLY A 149 21.59 -18.23 3.05
N GLU A 150 20.64 -19.01 3.58
CA GLU A 150 19.87 -20.01 2.83
C GLU A 150 18.39 -19.59 2.72
N VAL A 151 18.07 -18.31 2.90
CA VAL A 151 16.68 -17.83 2.81
C VAL A 151 16.08 -18.15 1.45
N VAL A 152 14.83 -18.62 1.47
CA VAL A 152 14.02 -18.89 0.29
C VAL A 152 12.86 -17.92 0.27
N VAL A 153 12.70 -17.21 -0.83
CA VAL A 153 11.54 -16.35 -1.08
C VAL A 153 10.60 -17.07 -2.04
N ILE A 154 9.35 -17.28 -1.64
CA ILE A 154 8.28 -17.70 -2.54
C ILE A 154 7.40 -16.48 -2.76
N ALA A 155 7.51 -15.88 -3.95
CA ALA A 155 6.82 -14.66 -4.32
C ALA A 155 5.75 -14.93 -5.38
N GLY A 156 4.61 -14.24 -5.33
CA GLY A 156 3.56 -14.48 -6.32
C GLY A 156 2.55 -13.37 -6.49
N ASN A 157 1.88 -13.38 -7.65
CA ASN A 157 0.73 -12.53 -7.91
C ASN A 157 -0.11 -13.11 -9.06
N MET A 158 -1.28 -12.52 -9.30
CA MET A 158 -2.08 -12.79 -10.50
C MET A 158 -1.32 -12.34 -11.75
N LEU A 159 -1.37 -13.11 -12.83
CA LEU A 159 -0.63 -12.83 -14.09
C LEU A 159 -0.85 -11.43 -14.63
N LYS A 160 -2.07 -10.89 -14.52
CA LYS A 160 -2.39 -9.51 -14.96
C LYS A 160 -1.59 -8.42 -14.23
N HIS A 161 -0.91 -8.75 -13.13
CA HIS A 161 -0.09 -7.85 -12.32
C HIS A 161 1.40 -8.21 -12.35
N MET A 162 1.78 -9.18 -13.18
CA MET A 162 3.16 -9.62 -13.30
C MET A 162 3.77 -9.21 -14.65
N THR A 163 5.06 -8.89 -14.61
CA THR A 163 5.88 -8.61 -15.78
C THR A 163 7.18 -9.40 -15.71
N PRO A 164 7.81 -9.77 -16.85
CA PRO A 164 9.11 -10.43 -16.86
C PRO A 164 10.20 -9.65 -16.12
N THR A 165 10.13 -8.32 -16.11
CA THR A 165 11.08 -7.44 -15.42
C THR A 165 11.15 -7.71 -13.91
N GLN A 166 10.07 -8.23 -13.28
CA GLN A 166 10.13 -8.63 -11.87
C GLN A 166 11.14 -9.76 -11.62
N ASN A 167 11.34 -10.65 -12.60
CA ASN A 167 12.35 -11.72 -12.49
C ASN A 167 13.77 -11.11 -12.47
N ASP A 168 13.99 -10.08 -13.30
CA ASP A 168 15.31 -9.44 -13.41
C ASP A 168 15.62 -8.66 -12.13
N VAL A 169 14.63 -7.95 -11.58
CA VAL A 169 14.74 -7.27 -10.28
C VAL A 169 15.13 -8.25 -9.16
N LEU A 170 14.48 -9.41 -9.08
CA LEU A 170 14.84 -10.43 -8.08
C LEU A 170 16.26 -10.98 -8.29
N ARG A 171 16.73 -11.12 -9.54
CA ARG A 171 18.09 -11.59 -9.85
C ARG A 171 19.19 -10.62 -9.42
N GLU A 172 18.88 -9.35 -9.21
CA GLU A 172 19.83 -8.41 -8.62
C GLU A 172 20.19 -8.78 -7.18
N SER A 173 19.24 -9.33 -6.42
CA SER A 173 19.40 -9.69 -5.01
C SER A 173 19.59 -11.20 -4.77
N PHE A 174 19.29 -12.07 -5.75
CA PHE A 174 19.38 -13.53 -5.63
C PHE A 174 20.05 -14.15 -6.84
N GLU A 175 20.87 -15.20 -6.62
CA GLU A 175 21.57 -15.90 -7.71
C GLU A 175 20.61 -16.76 -8.55
N GLN A 176 19.61 -17.36 -7.92
CA GLN A 176 18.66 -18.24 -8.53
C GLN A 176 17.23 -17.72 -8.40
N VAL A 177 16.56 -17.57 -9.53
CA VAL A 177 15.13 -17.20 -9.61
C VAL A 177 14.43 -18.16 -10.56
N ASP A 178 13.60 -19.02 -10.00
CA ASP A 178 12.81 -20.01 -10.72
C ASP A 178 11.39 -19.48 -10.93
N VAL A 179 10.82 -19.76 -12.11
CA VAL A 179 9.48 -19.30 -12.48
C VAL A 179 8.56 -20.51 -12.58
N SER A 180 7.46 -20.52 -11.84
CA SER A 180 6.50 -21.62 -11.90
C SER A 180 5.67 -21.62 -13.20
N LEU A 181 5.02 -22.74 -13.49
CA LEU A 181 3.89 -22.74 -14.42
C LEU A 181 2.74 -21.88 -13.84
N ALA A 182 1.90 -21.38 -14.72
CA ALA A 182 0.72 -20.65 -14.29
C ALA A 182 -0.36 -21.61 -13.76
N ARG A 183 -0.97 -21.27 -12.60
CA ARG A 183 -2.11 -22.01 -12.03
C ARG A 183 -3.21 -21.00 -11.68
N SER A 184 -4.44 -21.22 -12.15
CA SER A 184 -5.61 -20.35 -11.89
C SER A 184 -5.33 -18.86 -12.15
N LYS A 185 -4.61 -18.54 -13.25
CA LYS A 185 -4.18 -17.19 -13.63
C LYS A 185 -3.22 -16.53 -12.61
N ALA A 186 -2.58 -17.30 -11.75
CA ALA A 186 -1.51 -16.87 -10.85
C ALA A 186 -0.18 -17.51 -11.27
N ARG A 187 0.93 -16.92 -10.88
CA ARG A 187 2.28 -17.44 -11.09
C ARG A 187 3.15 -17.09 -9.91
N LEU A 188 4.12 -17.97 -9.64
CA LEU A 188 5.10 -17.78 -8.56
C LEU A 188 6.51 -17.62 -9.13
N LEU A 189 7.32 -16.90 -8.37
CA LEU A 189 8.76 -16.77 -8.50
C LEU A 189 9.38 -17.32 -7.21
N THR A 190 10.36 -18.21 -7.33
CA THR A 190 11.10 -18.69 -6.15
C THR A 190 12.53 -18.21 -6.24
N ALA A 191 12.95 -17.38 -5.31
CA ALA A 191 14.31 -16.82 -5.25
C ALA A 191 15.11 -17.49 -4.13
N ARG A 192 16.39 -17.79 -4.41
CA ARG A 192 17.32 -18.49 -3.52
C ARG A 192 18.71 -17.93 -3.69
N ARG A 193 19.59 -18.25 -2.73
CA ARG A 193 21.00 -17.84 -2.71
C ARG A 193 21.12 -16.32 -2.73
N PRO A 194 20.86 -15.66 -1.59
CA PRO A 194 20.95 -14.22 -1.49
C PRO A 194 22.37 -13.72 -1.82
N ARG A 195 22.43 -12.60 -2.53
CA ARG A 195 23.66 -11.89 -2.82
C ARG A 195 23.97 -10.90 -1.71
N ALA A 196 25.24 -10.51 -1.59
CA ALA A 196 25.63 -9.37 -0.76
C ALA A 196 25.14 -8.08 -1.44
N VAL A 197 24.12 -7.45 -0.89
CA VAL A 197 23.51 -6.22 -1.40
C VAL A 197 23.33 -5.21 -0.27
N THR A 198 23.23 -3.92 -0.63
CA THR A 198 22.87 -2.84 0.29
C THR A 198 21.40 -2.51 0.18
N ALA A 199 20.81 -1.93 1.22
CA ALA A 199 19.45 -1.41 1.18
C ALA A 199 19.29 -0.40 0.04
N ARG A 200 18.11 -0.35 -0.57
CA ARG A 200 17.80 0.64 -1.61
C ARG A 200 17.60 2.01 -0.95
N PRO A 201 18.36 3.04 -1.33
CA PRO A 201 18.16 4.37 -0.79
C PRO A 201 16.89 5.03 -1.33
N ALA A 202 16.39 6.04 -0.63
CA ALA A 202 15.40 6.96 -1.16
C ALA A 202 15.95 7.67 -2.42
N SER A 203 15.05 7.96 -3.36
CA SER A 203 15.36 8.77 -4.54
C SER A 203 15.08 10.24 -4.26
N GLU A 204 15.86 11.15 -4.86
CA GLU A 204 15.68 12.58 -4.70
C GLU A 204 15.65 13.28 -6.07
N THR A 205 14.75 14.26 -6.23
CA THR A 205 14.65 15.06 -7.44
C THR A 205 14.23 16.49 -7.10
N ARG A 206 14.93 17.47 -7.66
CA ARG A 206 14.55 18.88 -7.60
C ARG A 206 13.56 19.22 -8.70
N VAL A 207 12.47 19.89 -8.36
CA VAL A 207 11.45 20.43 -9.27
C VAL A 207 11.49 21.95 -9.18
N ASP A 208 12.23 22.59 -10.07
CA ASP A 208 12.50 24.05 -10.03
C ASP A 208 11.24 24.88 -10.20
N GLU A 209 10.28 24.44 -11.01
CA GLU A 209 9.01 25.12 -11.26
C GLU A 209 8.23 25.47 -9.98
N PHE A 210 8.29 24.60 -8.97
CA PHE A 210 7.63 24.80 -7.69
C PHE A 210 8.63 24.94 -6.52
N ASP A 211 9.90 25.08 -6.86
CA ASP A 211 10.97 25.22 -5.88
C ASP A 211 10.95 24.12 -4.80
N VAL A 212 10.70 22.85 -5.16
CA VAL A 212 10.57 21.74 -4.22
C VAL A 212 11.56 20.62 -4.53
N THR A 213 12.21 20.10 -3.50
CA THR A 213 12.99 18.86 -3.55
C THR A 213 12.10 17.73 -3.07
N ILE A 214 11.82 16.75 -3.92
CA ILE A 214 11.02 15.57 -3.61
C ILE A 214 11.95 14.45 -3.19
N VAL A 215 11.72 13.87 -2.02
CA VAL A 215 12.43 12.68 -1.52
C VAL A 215 11.45 11.54 -1.39
N ALA A 216 11.70 10.43 -2.09
CA ALA A 216 10.76 9.33 -2.20
C ALA A 216 11.39 8.00 -1.79
N GLN A 217 10.80 7.35 -0.81
CA GLN A 217 11.10 5.95 -0.49
C GLN A 217 10.64 5.04 -1.64
N PRO A 218 11.32 3.90 -1.86
CA PRO A 218 10.88 2.93 -2.85
C PRO A 218 9.43 2.47 -2.61
N GLY A 219 8.61 2.51 -3.66
CA GLY A 219 7.20 2.10 -3.61
C GLY A 219 6.20 3.21 -3.35
N VAL A 220 6.62 4.42 -3.01
CA VAL A 220 5.69 5.55 -2.92
C VAL A 220 5.13 5.91 -4.30
N PHE A 221 3.87 6.32 -4.34
CA PHE A 221 3.21 6.73 -5.58
C PHE A 221 4.00 7.85 -6.28
N ALA A 222 4.17 7.73 -7.59
CA ALA A 222 4.95 8.62 -8.45
C ALA A 222 6.46 8.71 -8.14
N GLY A 223 6.97 8.03 -7.11
CA GLY A 223 8.38 8.11 -6.73
C GLY A 223 8.81 9.56 -6.45
N ALA A 224 10.06 9.90 -6.80
CA ALA A 224 10.59 11.26 -6.66
C ALA A 224 10.23 12.16 -7.86
N THR A 225 9.05 11.98 -8.47
CA THR A 225 8.58 12.82 -9.58
C THR A 225 7.30 13.57 -9.19
N LEU A 226 7.10 14.74 -9.77
CA LEU A 226 5.86 15.49 -9.55
C LEU A 226 4.73 14.87 -10.36
N ASP A 227 3.75 14.26 -9.68
CA ASP A 227 2.54 13.73 -10.31
C ASP A 227 1.74 14.83 -11.02
N ILE A 228 1.10 14.47 -12.14
CA ILE A 228 0.35 15.44 -12.96
C ILE A 228 -0.87 16.00 -12.23
N GLY A 229 -1.56 15.18 -11.42
CA GLY A 229 -2.68 15.65 -10.59
C GLY A 229 -2.21 16.61 -9.50
N THR A 230 -1.11 16.29 -8.83
CA THR A 230 -0.45 17.17 -7.86
C THR A 230 -0.03 18.49 -8.50
N ARG A 231 0.56 18.46 -9.71
CA ARG A 231 0.89 19.67 -10.49
C ARG A 231 -0.35 20.53 -10.73
N ALA A 232 -1.47 19.94 -11.18
CA ALA A 232 -2.70 20.68 -11.44
C ALA A 232 -3.28 21.37 -10.20
N LEU A 233 -3.13 20.80 -9.00
CA LEU A 233 -3.48 21.45 -7.73
C LEU A 233 -2.53 22.61 -7.38
N LEU A 234 -1.23 22.46 -7.64
CA LEU A 234 -0.23 23.49 -7.40
C LEU A 234 -0.42 24.70 -8.31
N GLU A 235 -0.76 24.49 -9.59
CA GLU A 235 -1.04 25.56 -10.57
C GLU A 235 -2.17 26.50 -10.17
N VAL A 236 -3.05 26.09 -9.27
CA VAL A 236 -4.17 26.90 -8.73
C VAL A 236 -3.98 27.27 -7.26
N SER A 237 -2.81 27.03 -6.69
CA SER A 237 -2.55 27.18 -5.26
C SER A 237 -2.61 28.65 -4.78
N ASP A 238 -2.44 29.61 -5.65
CA ASP A 238 -2.64 31.05 -5.37
C ASP A 238 -4.08 31.41 -4.96
N GLN A 239 -5.06 30.55 -5.35
CA GLN A 239 -6.47 30.70 -5.00
C GLN A 239 -6.85 29.99 -3.69
N TRP A 240 -5.94 29.26 -3.05
CA TRP A 240 -6.22 28.65 -1.74
C TRP A 240 -6.51 29.70 -0.67
N PRO A 241 -7.46 29.44 0.25
CA PRO A 241 -7.77 30.37 1.32
C PRO A 241 -6.58 30.53 2.28
N THR A 242 -6.66 31.48 3.18
CA THR A 242 -5.83 31.50 4.39
C THR A 242 -6.24 30.36 5.32
N TYR A 243 -5.28 29.77 6.04
CA TYR A 243 -5.49 28.66 6.95
C TYR A 243 -4.50 28.73 8.13
N ASP A 244 -4.99 28.29 9.28
CA ASP A 244 -4.17 28.00 10.46
C ASP A 244 -3.90 26.49 10.57
N ARG A 245 -4.82 25.68 10.00
CA ARG A 245 -4.67 24.22 9.92
C ARG A 245 -5.02 23.72 8.53
N ALA A 246 -4.06 23.02 7.90
CA ALA A 246 -4.25 22.41 6.58
C ALA A 246 -3.87 20.94 6.59
N ILE A 247 -4.51 20.14 5.70
CA ILE A 247 -4.26 18.70 5.58
C ILE A 247 -4.02 18.33 4.12
N ASP A 248 -2.94 17.61 3.85
CA ASP A 248 -2.69 16.90 2.61
C ASP A 248 -3.18 15.44 2.79
N LEU A 249 -4.33 15.14 2.24
CA LEU A 249 -5.00 13.83 2.38
C LEU A 249 -4.61 12.91 1.23
N GLY A 250 -3.98 11.75 1.55
CA GLY A 250 -3.33 10.89 0.58
C GLY A 250 -2.04 11.52 0.08
N CYS A 251 -1.15 11.88 1.01
CA CYS A 251 -0.04 12.79 0.78
C CYS A 251 1.06 12.25 -0.16
N GLY A 252 1.14 10.91 -0.37
CA GLY A 252 2.20 10.31 -1.17
C GLY A 252 3.59 10.76 -0.76
N SER A 253 4.34 11.40 -1.68
CA SER A 253 5.68 11.95 -1.37
C SER A 253 5.65 13.30 -0.62
N GLY A 254 4.47 13.83 -0.24
CA GLY A 254 4.33 15.02 0.61
C GLY A 254 4.57 16.37 -0.08
N VAL A 255 4.48 16.42 -1.40
CA VAL A 255 4.71 17.67 -2.16
C VAL A 255 3.68 18.74 -1.78
N LEU A 256 2.38 18.39 -1.72
CA LEU A 256 1.33 19.35 -1.37
C LEU A 256 1.48 19.83 0.07
N ALA A 257 1.74 18.91 1.02
CA ALA A 257 2.00 19.26 2.42
C ALA A 257 3.19 20.23 2.56
N THR A 258 4.29 19.97 1.84
CA THR A 258 5.47 20.84 1.82
C THR A 258 5.14 22.24 1.30
N GLN A 259 4.34 22.35 0.23
CA GLN A 259 3.95 23.64 -0.33
C GLN A 259 2.96 24.40 0.59
N LEU A 260 2.06 23.68 1.26
CA LEU A 260 1.20 24.25 2.30
C LEU A 260 2.05 24.84 3.44
N ALA A 261 2.99 24.09 4.00
CA ALA A 261 3.85 24.56 5.08
C ALA A 261 4.74 25.75 4.68
N ARG A 262 5.24 25.79 3.44
CA ARG A 262 5.99 26.94 2.91
C ARG A 262 5.14 28.19 2.76
N ARG A 263 3.91 28.04 2.27
CA ARG A 263 3.00 29.16 2.03
C ARG A 263 2.58 29.85 3.33
N THR A 264 2.38 29.07 4.39
CA THR A 264 1.94 29.56 5.69
C THR A 264 2.79 28.92 6.80
N PRO A 265 4.01 29.41 7.06
CA PRO A 265 4.94 28.80 8.02
C PRO A 265 4.43 28.68 9.45
N ALA A 266 3.43 29.48 9.83
CA ALA A 266 2.80 29.44 11.16
C ALA A 266 1.65 28.42 11.24
N ALA A 267 1.19 27.87 10.11
CA ALA A 267 0.09 26.92 10.08
C ALA A 267 0.53 25.52 10.52
N HIS A 268 -0.38 24.81 11.17
CA HIS A 268 -0.22 23.38 11.42
C HIS A 268 -0.61 22.58 10.18
N VAL A 269 0.35 21.91 9.57
CA VAL A 269 0.14 21.12 8.35
C VAL A 269 0.29 19.65 8.66
N VAL A 270 -0.75 18.86 8.33
CA VAL A 270 -0.78 17.40 8.46
C VAL A 270 -0.69 16.75 7.08
N ALA A 271 0.21 15.78 6.92
CA ALA A 271 0.30 14.90 5.75
C ALA A 271 -0.19 13.51 6.15
N SER A 272 -1.34 13.09 5.63
CA SER A 272 -1.97 11.81 6.00
C SER A 272 -1.96 10.83 4.83
N ASP A 273 -1.52 9.58 5.10
CA ASP A 273 -1.58 8.48 4.12
C ASP A 273 -1.73 7.13 4.83
N VAL A 274 -2.30 6.14 4.15
CA VAL A 274 -2.38 4.75 4.64
C VAL A 274 -1.04 4.00 4.51
N SER A 275 -0.14 4.47 3.65
CA SER A 275 1.13 3.86 3.31
C SER A 275 2.24 4.37 4.22
N ALA A 276 2.97 3.44 4.86
CA ALA A 276 4.13 3.77 5.69
C ALA A 276 5.25 4.46 4.88
N VAL A 277 5.51 3.97 3.65
CA VAL A 277 6.54 4.59 2.78
C VAL A 277 6.13 5.97 2.29
N ALA A 278 4.82 6.24 2.12
CA ALA A 278 4.32 7.57 1.79
C ALA A 278 4.55 8.55 2.95
N VAL A 279 4.15 8.18 4.16
CA VAL A 279 4.36 9.00 5.37
C VAL A 279 5.85 9.29 5.60
N ALA A 280 6.71 8.27 5.47
CA ALA A 280 8.16 8.46 5.56
C ALA A 280 8.70 9.39 4.47
N SER A 281 8.21 9.25 3.23
CA SER A 281 8.60 10.13 2.11
C SER A 281 8.15 11.57 2.32
N ALA A 282 6.94 11.79 2.83
CA ALA A 282 6.43 13.12 3.14
C ALA A 282 7.28 13.83 4.21
N ALA A 283 7.66 13.11 5.26
CA ALA A 283 8.56 13.63 6.29
C ALA A 283 9.96 13.97 5.74
N LEU A 284 10.50 13.12 4.85
CA LEU A 284 11.79 13.37 4.19
C LEU A 284 11.73 14.57 3.24
N THR A 285 10.66 14.68 2.46
CA THR A 285 10.42 15.81 1.55
C THR A 285 10.29 17.11 2.33
N ALA A 286 9.51 17.15 3.40
CA ALA A 286 9.38 18.32 4.26
C ALA A 286 10.76 18.75 4.82
N ARG A 287 11.53 17.80 5.36
CA ARG A 287 12.89 18.05 5.88
C ARG A 287 13.84 18.62 4.81
N ALA A 288 13.86 18.01 3.61
CA ALA A 288 14.70 18.43 2.50
C ALA A 288 14.39 19.88 2.04
N ASN A 289 13.18 20.36 2.34
CA ASN A 289 12.72 21.72 2.01
C ASN A 289 12.71 22.67 3.21
N GLY A 290 13.18 22.26 4.39
CA GLY A 290 13.30 23.10 5.57
C GLY A 290 11.96 23.53 6.17
N VAL A 291 10.91 22.70 6.04
CA VAL A 291 9.58 22.97 6.61
C VAL A 291 9.16 21.88 7.58
N GLU A 292 8.26 22.23 8.50
CA GLU A 292 7.67 21.28 9.43
C GLU A 292 6.30 20.80 8.93
N VAL A 293 6.10 19.48 8.93
CA VAL A 293 4.86 18.80 8.56
C VAL A 293 4.67 17.62 9.52
N GLU A 294 3.49 17.52 10.10
CA GLU A 294 3.08 16.33 10.87
C GLU A 294 2.69 15.20 9.89
N ALA A 295 3.56 14.22 9.72
CA ALA A 295 3.30 13.07 8.84
C ALA A 295 2.65 11.94 9.63
N VAL A 296 1.42 11.54 9.26
CA VAL A 296 0.56 10.60 10.01
C VAL A 296 0.15 9.42 9.13
N ARG A 297 0.36 8.20 9.61
CA ARG A 297 -0.17 7.00 8.96
C ARG A 297 -1.59 6.76 9.45
N ASP A 298 -2.60 7.02 8.60
CA ASP A 298 -4.01 6.99 8.96
C ASP A 298 -4.87 6.42 7.82
N ILE A 299 -6.05 5.91 8.15
CA ILE A 299 -7.07 5.51 7.16
C ILE A 299 -7.99 6.70 6.95
N GLY A 300 -7.78 7.41 5.85
CA GLY A 300 -8.43 8.69 5.61
C GLY A 300 -7.99 9.73 6.62
N LEU A 301 -8.91 10.20 7.46
CA LEU A 301 -8.67 11.15 8.54
C LEU A 301 -9.23 10.62 9.88
N SER A 302 -9.15 9.30 10.12
CA SER A 302 -9.81 8.66 11.26
C SER A 302 -9.29 9.15 12.62
N THR A 303 -8.05 9.63 12.67
CA THR A 303 -7.42 10.18 13.88
C THR A 303 -7.63 11.69 14.04
N GLN A 304 -8.20 12.37 13.04
CA GLN A 304 -8.41 13.81 13.07
C GLN A 304 -9.78 14.17 13.65
N GLU A 305 -9.81 15.21 14.50
CA GLU A 305 -11.03 15.69 15.12
C GLU A 305 -11.95 16.41 14.12
N ASP A 306 -13.27 16.31 14.36
CA ASP A 306 -14.29 16.94 13.55
C ASP A 306 -14.19 18.47 13.58
N GLY A 307 -14.37 19.13 12.45
CA GLY A 307 -14.49 20.57 12.34
C GLY A 307 -13.22 21.34 12.70
N THR A 308 -12.04 20.78 12.50
CA THR A 308 -10.76 21.40 12.88
C THR A 308 -9.95 21.98 11.73
N ALA A 309 -10.13 21.52 10.50
CA ALA A 309 -9.32 21.95 9.36
C ALA A 309 -9.96 23.12 8.59
N ASP A 310 -9.13 24.06 8.18
CA ASP A 310 -9.49 25.18 7.30
C ASP A 310 -9.45 24.79 5.84
N LEU A 311 -8.42 24.01 5.49
CA LEU A 311 -8.08 23.61 4.14
C LEU A 311 -7.69 22.13 4.12
N ILE A 312 -8.29 21.38 3.22
CA ILE A 312 -7.84 20.02 2.86
C ILE A 312 -7.53 20.02 1.37
N VAL A 313 -6.38 19.48 1.00
CA VAL A 313 -6.01 19.19 -0.40
C VAL A 313 -6.01 17.68 -0.62
N LEU A 314 -6.48 17.22 -1.79
CA LEU A 314 -6.64 15.80 -2.06
C LEU A 314 -6.38 15.48 -3.54
N ASN A 315 -5.41 14.63 -3.78
CA ASN A 315 -5.21 13.95 -5.05
C ASN A 315 -5.50 12.45 -4.84
N PRO A 316 -6.75 11.99 -4.97
CA PRO A 316 -7.13 10.64 -4.58
C PRO A 316 -6.51 9.56 -5.48
N PRO A 317 -6.33 8.32 -5.01
CA PRO A 317 -5.77 7.24 -5.81
C PRO A 317 -6.69 6.84 -6.97
N PHE A 318 -6.15 6.76 -8.21
CA PHE A 318 -6.92 6.47 -9.43
C PHE A 318 -6.63 5.09 -10.06
N HIS A 319 -5.83 4.22 -9.43
CA HIS A 319 -5.21 3.09 -10.11
C HIS A 319 -5.65 1.68 -9.67
N VAL A 320 -6.74 1.54 -8.91
CA VAL A 320 -7.28 0.25 -8.45
C VAL A 320 -8.67 0.04 -9.06
N GLY A 321 -8.95 -0.88 -9.96
CA GLY A 321 -10.21 -1.18 -10.69
C GLY A 321 -11.45 -0.29 -10.45
N ALA A 322 -12.19 0.07 -11.47
CA ALA A 322 -13.17 1.18 -11.47
C ALA A 322 -14.18 1.21 -10.29
N ALA A 323 -14.69 0.06 -9.85
CA ALA A 323 -15.66 0.00 -8.74
C ALA A 323 -15.03 0.23 -7.34
N VAL A 324 -13.75 -0.14 -7.18
CA VAL A 324 -13.01 0.07 -5.91
C VAL A 324 -12.59 1.53 -5.78
N HIS A 325 -12.27 2.20 -6.89
CA HIS A 325 -11.84 3.61 -6.88
C HIS A 325 -12.90 4.59 -6.41
N SER A 326 -14.13 4.45 -6.91
CA SER A 326 -15.20 5.36 -6.50
C SER A 326 -15.44 5.25 -5.00
N GLY A 327 -15.44 4.05 -4.45
CA GLY A 327 -15.68 3.83 -3.03
C GLY A 327 -14.57 4.40 -2.11
N VAL A 328 -13.28 4.29 -2.50
CA VAL A 328 -12.18 4.88 -1.71
C VAL A 328 -12.26 6.41 -1.75
N ALA A 329 -12.39 7.00 -2.94
CA ALA A 329 -12.47 8.45 -3.08
C ALA A 329 -13.68 9.03 -2.32
N GLU A 330 -14.85 8.39 -2.40
CA GLU A 330 -16.05 8.84 -1.68
C GLU A 330 -15.88 8.79 -0.15
N ARG A 331 -15.20 7.78 0.40
CA ARG A 331 -14.84 7.74 1.83
C ARG A 331 -13.93 8.90 2.21
N LEU A 332 -12.90 9.20 1.39
CA LEU A 332 -12.01 10.33 1.63
C LEU A 332 -12.77 11.68 1.58
N PHE A 333 -13.77 11.82 0.71
CA PHE A 333 -14.62 13.03 0.68
C PHE A 333 -15.47 13.15 1.95
N VAL A 334 -16.03 12.06 2.46
CA VAL A 334 -16.80 12.05 3.71
C VAL A 334 -15.91 12.42 4.89
N ASP A 335 -14.70 11.85 4.99
CA ASP A 335 -13.74 12.19 6.02
C ASP A 335 -13.32 13.66 5.94
N ALA A 336 -13.03 14.17 4.74
CA ALA A 336 -12.72 15.58 4.54
C ALA A 336 -13.89 16.49 4.96
N GLY A 337 -15.13 16.12 4.59
CA GLY A 337 -16.32 16.85 5.01
C GLY A 337 -16.54 16.86 6.52
N ARG A 338 -16.18 15.78 7.23
CA ARG A 338 -16.25 15.70 8.69
C ARG A 338 -15.21 16.61 9.37
N VAL A 339 -13.97 16.55 8.91
CA VAL A 339 -12.82 17.24 9.52
C VAL A 339 -12.77 18.73 9.19
N LEU A 340 -13.32 19.16 8.06
CA LEU A 340 -13.44 20.57 7.72
C LEU A 340 -14.35 21.31 8.71
N ARG A 341 -13.90 22.47 9.20
CA ARG A 341 -14.74 23.42 9.94
C ARG A 341 -15.81 24.06 9.02
N PRO A 342 -16.90 24.62 9.55
CA PRO A 342 -17.82 25.42 8.76
C PRO A 342 -17.09 26.52 7.97
N GLY A 343 -17.35 26.60 6.66
CA GLY A 343 -16.65 27.51 5.75
C GLY A 343 -15.28 27.03 5.25
N GLY A 344 -14.72 25.97 5.81
CA GLY A 344 -13.48 25.33 5.36
C GLY A 344 -13.62 24.76 3.93
N GLN A 345 -12.50 24.51 3.27
CA GLN A 345 -12.47 24.14 1.85
C GLN A 345 -11.73 22.84 1.60
N LEU A 346 -12.32 21.97 0.74
CA LEU A 346 -11.65 20.84 0.12
C LEU A 346 -11.28 21.17 -1.33
N TRP A 347 -9.99 21.15 -1.64
CA TRP A 347 -9.47 21.26 -3.00
C TRP A 347 -9.08 19.88 -3.51
N THR A 348 -9.73 19.45 -4.60
CA THR A 348 -9.58 18.08 -5.10
C THR A 348 -9.29 18.08 -6.59
N VAL A 349 -8.35 17.23 -7.03
CA VAL A 349 -8.11 16.92 -8.44
C VAL A 349 -8.59 15.50 -8.75
N TRP A 350 -9.13 15.27 -9.95
CA TRP A 350 -9.48 13.92 -10.42
C TRP A 350 -9.42 13.82 -11.95
N ASN A 351 -9.37 12.62 -12.46
CA ASN A 351 -9.50 12.36 -13.89
C ASN A 351 -10.88 12.82 -14.40
N SER A 352 -10.92 13.70 -15.38
CA SER A 352 -12.14 14.40 -15.84
C SER A 352 -13.32 13.50 -16.22
N HIS A 353 -13.09 12.21 -16.49
CA HIS A 353 -14.14 11.23 -16.80
C HIS A 353 -14.88 10.67 -15.56
N LEU A 354 -14.36 10.87 -14.34
CA LEU A 354 -14.92 10.29 -13.11
C LEU A 354 -16.12 11.07 -12.54
N ALA A 355 -16.31 12.33 -12.92
CA ALA A 355 -17.45 13.17 -12.55
C ALA A 355 -17.80 13.20 -11.04
N TYR A 356 -16.81 13.43 -10.16
CA TYR A 356 -16.98 13.39 -8.69
C TYR A 356 -17.76 14.56 -8.08
N THR A 357 -18.15 15.59 -8.86
CA THR A 357 -18.89 16.76 -8.34
C THR A 357 -20.11 16.38 -7.49
N PRO A 358 -21.02 15.47 -7.90
CA PRO A 358 -22.17 15.12 -7.06
C PRO A 358 -21.79 14.42 -5.73
N ALA A 359 -20.70 13.63 -5.72
CA ALA A 359 -20.20 12.99 -4.50
C ALA A 359 -19.62 14.01 -3.53
N LEU A 360 -18.86 14.99 -4.03
CA LEU A 360 -18.31 16.09 -3.25
C LEU A 360 -19.40 17.00 -2.68
N GLU A 361 -20.42 17.31 -3.46
CA GLU A 361 -21.56 18.12 -2.97
C GLU A 361 -22.30 17.43 -1.83
N ARG A 362 -22.49 16.11 -1.90
CA ARG A 362 -23.12 15.33 -0.82
C ARG A 362 -22.25 15.24 0.43
N ALA A 363 -20.95 15.08 0.25
CA ALA A 363 -20.03 14.80 1.34
C ALA A 363 -19.52 16.06 2.05
N VAL A 364 -19.33 17.16 1.31
CA VAL A 364 -18.72 18.40 1.81
C VAL A 364 -19.67 19.58 1.71
N GLY A 365 -20.20 19.83 0.51
CA GLY A 365 -21.10 20.96 0.25
C GLY A 365 -20.89 21.57 -1.14
N PRO A 366 -21.40 22.80 -1.40
CA PRO A 366 -21.33 23.44 -2.71
C PRO A 366 -19.95 23.34 -3.34
N THR A 367 -19.92 22.81 -4.58
CA THR A 367 -18.70 22.48 -5.29
C THR A 367 -18.60 23.26 -6.60
N ARG A 368 -17.45 23.93 -6.82
CA ARG A 368 -17.15 24.72 -8.02
C ARG A 368 -15.92 24.19 -8.74
N GLN A 369 -16.02 24.06 -10.05
CA GLN A 369 -14.84 23.79 -10.89
C GLN A 369 -13.93 25.02 -10.93
N VAL A 370 -12.64 24.81 -10.68
CA VAL A 370 -11.59 25.83 -10.70
C VAL A 370 -10.79 25.78 -12.00
N SER A 371 -10.35 24.56 -12.37
CA SER A 371 -9.57 24.32 -13.58
C SER A 371 -10.00 23.02 -14.23
N ARG A 372 -9.83 22.91 -15.53
CA ARG A 372 -10.10 21.68 -16.28
C ARG A 372 -9.15 21.56 -17.49
N THR A 373 -8.56 20.40 -17.62
CA THR A 373 -7.86 19.93 -18.80
C THR A 373 -8.59 18.73 -19.41
N PRO A 374 -8.24 18.24 -20.58
CA PRO A 374 -8.81 17.00 -21.12
C PRO A 374 -8.65 15.80 -20.16
N LYS A 375 -7.61 15.79 -19.32
CA LYS A 375 -7.27 14.68 -18.43
C LYS A 375 -7.72 14.90 -17.00
N PHE A 376 -7.61 16.11 -16.47
CA PHE A 376 -7.85 16.42 -15.05
C PHE A 376 -8.84 17.57 -14.85
N THR A 377 -9.61 17.46 -13.79
CA THR A 377 -10.49 18.53 -13.28
C THR A 377 -10.08 18.84 -11.85
N VAL A 378 -9.91 20.14 -11.55
CA VAL A 378 -9.72 20.65 -10.18
C VAL A 378 -10.99 21.34 -9.72
N THR A 379 -11.44 21.00 -8.52
CA THR A 379 -12.60 21.65 -7.90
C THR A 379 -12.28 22.12 -6.49
N VAL A 380 -13.08 23.07 -6.03
CA VAL A 380 -13.18 23.45 -4.63
C VAL A 380 -14.60 23.21 -4.13
N SER A 381 -14.68 22.48 -2.99
CA SER A 381 -15.93 22.27 -2.25
C SER A 381 -15.85 23.03 -0.93
N ARG A 382 -16.92 23.70 -0.53
CA ARG A 382 -16.97 24.47 0.73
C ARG A 382 -17.88 23.78 1.73
N LYS A 383 -17.37 23.56 2.94
CA LYS A 383 -18.19 23.05 4.04
C LYS A 383 -19.28 24.05 4.43
N ALA A 384 -20.51 23.59 4.48
CA ALA A 384 -21.66 24.36 4.91
C ALA A 384 -21.59 24.77 6.39
#